data_7525f285ca7c649ec613707fabfe2be3
#
_entry.id   7525f285ca7c649ec613707fabfe2be3
#
_cell.length_a   1.000
_cell.length_b   1.000
_cell.length_c   1.000
_cell.angle_alpha   90.00
_cell.angle_beta   90.00
_cell.angle_gamma   90.00
#
_symmetry.space_group_name_H-M   'P 1'
#
loop_
_entity.id
_entity.type
_entity.pdbx_description
1 polymer ?
#
loop_
_entity_poly.entity_id
_entity_poly.type
_entity_poly.pdbx_seq_one_letter_code
_entity_poly.pdbx_strand_id
1 'polypeptide(L)'
;VRYEVNGRAFFAVGFRNDAGGWELRSERFKGGSSPKHITTFDNRSDTVIAFEGFMDFLAYLSLKHPGRLRIDAAVLNSVVNLPKAVPFISRHPVIHAFFDNDEAGRKATADLIRLCPRSEVIDQRHFYRGHKDVNDYLIACIKDHAEKLPATKSASETKALQAVRNNLQPSKSETATIEPPRRKGVKI
;
A
#
# COMPACT_ATOMS: atom_id res chain seq x y z
N VAL A 1 -8.20 -9.97 -4.59
CA VAL A 1 -8.54 -10.42 -5.94
C VAL A 1 -8.13 -11.88 -6.15
N ARG A 2 -8.88 -12.57 -6.99
CA ARG A 2 -8.50 -13.88 -7.53
C ARG A 2 -7.86 -13.66 -8.90
N TYR A 3 -6.76 -14.34 -9.17
CA TYR A 3 -6.10 -14.32 -10.48
C TYR A 3 -5.61 -15.72 -10.84
N GLU A 4 -5.32 -15.95 -12.10
CA GLU A 4 -4.90 -17.26 -12.61
C GLU A 4 -3.53 -17.16 -13.31
N VAL A 5 -2.66 -18.12 -13.04
CA VAL A 5 -1.37 -18.28 -13.69
C VAL A 5 -1.19 -19.74 -14.08
N ASN A 6 -1.00 -20.03 -15.36
CA ASN A 6 -0.84 -21.38 -15.90
C ASN A 6 -1.92 -22.37 -15.43
N GLY A 7 -3.21 -21.95 -15.48
CA GLY A 7 -4.36 -22.77 -15.10
C GLY A 7 -4.54 -22.96 -13.59
N ARG A 8 -3.72 -22.30 -12.75
CA ARG A 8 -3.85 -22.34 -11.29
C ARG A 8 -4.39 -21.03 -10.75
N ALA A 9 -5.41 -21.12 -9.90
CA ALA A 9 -6.00 -19.97 -9.23
C ALA A 9 -5.20 -19.55 -7.99
N PHE A 10 -4.97 -18.25 -7.86
CA PHE A 10 -4.29 -17.63 -6.72
C PHE A 10 -5.13 -16.48 -6.17
N PHE A 11 -4.86 -16.12 -4.92
CA PHE A 11 -5.46 -14.98 -4.25
C PHE A 11 -4.38 -13.99 -3.82
N ALA A 12 -4.66 -12.71 -3.97
CA ALA A 12 -3.81 -11.63 -3.48
C ALA A 12 -4.64 -10.44 -3.00
N VAL A 13 -4.06 -9.63 -2.13
CA VAL A 13 -4.53 -8.27 -1.92
C VAL A 13 -4.28 -7.53 -3.23
N GLY A 14 -5.33 -6.95 -3.81
CA GLY A 14 -5.27 -6.18 -5.05
C GLY A 14 -5.52 -4.72 -4.75
N PHE A 15 -4.68 -3.84 -5.30
CA PHE A 15 -4.77 -2.40 -5.17
C PHE A 15 -4.76 -1.78 -6.57
N ARG A 16 -5.87 -1.14 -6.95
CA ARG A 16 -6.04 -0.59 -8.30
C ARG A 16 -5.35 0.76 -8.40
N ASN A 17 -4.63 1.00 -9.49
CA ASN A 17 -4.04 2.30 -9.78
C ASN A 17 -4.95 3.17 -10.67
N ASP A 18 -4.64 4.46 -10.79
CA ASP A 18 -5.45 5.45 -11.51
C ASP A 18 -5.56 5.18 -13.02
N ALA A 19 -4.64 4.42 -13.59
CA ALA A 19 -4.67 4.02 -14.99
C ALA A 19 -5.39 2.67 -15.23
N GLY A 20 -5.99 2.07 -14.18
CA GLY A 20 -6.75 0.83 -14.27
C GLY A 20 -5.92 -0.45 -14.12
N GLY A 21 -4.61 -0.35 -13.94
CA GLY A 21 -3.76 -1.48 -13.59
C GLY A 21 -3.91 -1.87 -12.11
N TRP A 22 -3.29 -2.98 -11.74
CA TRP A 22 -3.34 -3.53 -10.38
C TRP A 22 -1.95 -3.75 -9.80
N GLU A 23 -1.77 -3.43 -8.54
CA GLU A 23 -0.69 -3.94 -7.71
C GLU A 23 -1.22 -5.11 -6.87
N LEU A 24 -0.45 -6.20 -6.81
CA LEU A 24 -0.85 -7.45 -6.17
C LEU A 24 0.16 -7.83 -5.10
N ARG A 25 -0.34 -8.25 -3.94
CA ARG A 25 0.50 -8.75 -2.86
C ARG A 25 -0.14 -9.96 -2.19
N SER A 26 0.62 -11.02 -2.03
CA SER A 26 0.33 -12.14 -1.14
C SER A 26 1.57 -12.44 -0.30
N GLU A 27 1.48 -13.43 0.58
CA GLU A 27 2.60 -13.85 1.43
C GLU A 27 3.89 -14.12 0.63
N ARG A 28 3.75 -14.72 -0.57
CA ARG A 28 4.88 -15.20 -1.39
C ARG A 28 4.99 -14.51 -2.75
N PHE A 29 4.15 -13.52 -3.02
CA PHE A 29 4.09 -12.90 -4.34
C PHE A 29 3.92 -11.40 -4.25
N LYS A 30 4.78 -10.68 -4.99
CA LYS A 30 4.65 -9.26 -5.29
C LYS A 30 4.61 -9.11 -6.80
N GLY A 31 3.56 -8.53 -7.33
CA GLY A 31 3.41 -8.33 -8.76
C GLY A 31 2.32 -7.32 -9.08
N GLY A 32 1.84 -7.33 -10.30
CA GLY A 32 0.76 -6.48 -10.74
C GLY A 32 0.54 -6.56 -12.24
N SER A 33 -0.52 -5.91 -12.72
CA SER A 33 -0.83 -5.78 -14.15
C SER A 33 -0.45 -4.40 -14.68
N SER A 34 -0.34 -4.30 -16.00
CA SER A 34 -0.25 -3.02 -16.71
C SER A 34 -1.64 -2.37 -16.83
N PRO A 35 -1.69 -1.03 -16.97
CA PRO A 35 -0.56 -0.10 -16.94
C PRO A 35 -0.05 0.14 -15.51
N LYS A 36 1.29 0.42 -15.38
CA LYS A 36 1.89 0.80 -14.10
C LYS A 36 1.69 2.29 -13.84
N HIS A 37 1.04 2.61 -12.73
CA HIS A 37 0.71 3.98 -12.37
C HIS A 37 0.65 4.16 -10.85
N ILE A 38 0.53 5.41 -10.41
CA ILE A 38 0.21 5.79 -9.05
C ILE A 38 -1.25 5.52 -8.72
N THR A 39 -1.61 5.60 -7.43
CA THR A 39 -2.99 5.66 -6.97
C THR A 39 -3.17 6.93 -6.15
N THR A 40 -4.21 7.70 -6.43
CA THR A 40 -4.51 8.94 -5.72
C THR A 40 -5.88 8.90 -5.04
N PHE A 41 -5.98 9.59 -3.91
CA PHE A 41 -7.22 9.81 -3.18
C PHE A 41 -7.36 11.32 -2.97
N ASP A 42 -8.31 11.93 -3.67
CA ASP A 42 -8.58 13.36 -3.62
C ASP A 42 -9.78 13.62 -2.70
N ASN A 43 -9.51 14.06 -1.49
CA ASN A 43 -10.51 14.45 -0.48
C ASN A 43 -10.63 15.97 -0.36
N ARG A 44 -9.94 16.73 -1.25
CA ARG A 44 -9.88 18.20 -1.28
C ARG A 44 -9.22 18.78 -0.02
N SER A 45 -8.14 18.16 0.41
CA SER A 45 -7.34 18.59 1.55
C SER A 45 -6.16 19.47 1.11
N ASP A 46 -5.73 20.39 1.97
CA ASP A 46 -4.49 21.15 1.79
C ASP A 46 -3.25 20.33 2.16
N THR A 47 -3.44 19.10 2.64
CA THR A 47 -2.36 18.19 3.05
C THR A 47 -2.47 16.88 2.29
N VAL A 48 -1.36 16.38 1.79
CA VAL A 48 -1.24 15.06 1.17
C VAL A 48 -0.25 14.18 1.91
N ILE A 49 -0.60 12.90 2.06
CA ILE A 49 0.30 11.84 2.51
C ILE A 49 0.78 11.04 1.30
N ALA A 50 2.08 10.84 1.17
CA ALA A 50 2.70 10.11 0.06
C ALA A 50 3.37 8.84 0.56
N PHE A 51 3.08 7.69 -0.09
CA PHE A 51 3.62 6.38 0.25
C PHE A 51 4.37 5.77 -0.93
N GLU A 52 5.42 5.00 -0.64
CA GLU A 52 6.12 4.25 -1.68
C GLU A 52 5.27 3.10 -2.20
N GLY A 53 4.68 2.31 -1.32
CA GLY A 53 3.89 1.13 -1.62
C GLY A 53 2.48 1.16 -1.03
N PHE A 54 1.57 0.41 -1.64
CA PHE A 54 0.19 0.34 -1.15
C PHE A 54 0.05 -0.41 0.18
N MET A 55 0.97 -1.32 0.51
CA MET A 55 0.96 -2.01 1.80
C MET A 55 1.24 -1.04 2.95
N ASP A 56 2.13 -0.07 2.73
CA ASP A 56 2.44 0.98 3.71
C ASP A 56 1.26 1.92 3.91
N PHE A 57 0.57 2.28 2.83
CA PHE A 57 -0.67 3.04 2.91
C PHE A 57 -1.75 2.30 3.71
N LEU A 58 -1.97 1.00 3.44
CA LEU A 58 -2.93 0.19 4.20
C LEU A 58 -2.51 0.02 5.66
N ALA A 59 -1.22 -0.15 5.93
CA ALA A 59 -0.68 -0.21 7.29
C ALA A 59 -0.90 1.10 8.04
N TYR A 60 -0.65 2.24 7.40
CA TYR A 60 -0.93 3.56 7.96
C TYR A 60 -2.41 3.72 8.34
N LEU A 61 -3.32 3.34 7.44
CA LEU A 61 -4.76 3.39 7.73
C LEU A 61 -5.13 2.50 8.95
N SER A 62 -4.51 1.33 9.06
CA SER A 62 -4.72 0.42 10.19
C SER A 62 -4.23 1.00 11.51
N LEU A 63 -3.08 1.70 11.51
CA LEU A 63 -2.48 2.34 12.69
C LEU A 63 -3.24 3.60 13.15
N LYS A 64 -3.84 4.35 12.22
CA LYS A 64 -4.54 5.62 12.51
C LYS A 64 -6.02 5.45 12.81
N HIS A 65 -6.49 4.23 12.97
CA HIS A 65 -7.87 3.80 13.21
C HIS A 65 -8.76 3.72 11.96
N PRO A 66 -9.72 2.77 11.95
CA PRO A 66 -10.61 2.50 10.82
C PRO A 66 -11.66 3.61 10.69
N GLY A 67 -11.24 4.75 10.16
CA GLY A 67 -12.10 5.87 9.82
C GLY A 67 -11.92 6.26 8.36
N ARG A 68 -12.79 7.12 7.88
CA ARG A 68 -12.66 7.70 6.55
C ARG A 68 -11.39 8.57 6.51
N LEU A 69 -10.51 8.29 5.54
CA LEU A 69 -9.39 9.17 5.23
C LEU A 69 -9.93 10.56 4.86
N ARG A 70 -9.48 11.60 5.56
CA ARG A 70 -9.93 12.99 5.34
C ARG A 70 -8.89 13.84 4.62
N ILE A 71 -7.64 13.38 4.59
CA ILE A 71 -6.53 14.03 3.89
C ILE A 71 -6.32 13.36 2.54
N ASP A 72 -5.69 14.07 1.61
CA ASP A 72 -5.35 13.51 0.32
C ASP A 72 -4.24 12.48 0.46
N ALA A 73 -4.20 11.50 -0.45
CA ALA A 73 -3.14 10.51 -0.45
C ALA A 73 -2.65 10.21 -1.86
N ALA A 74 -1.35 9.95 -1.98
CA ALA A 74 -0.69 9.48 -3.20
C ALA A 74 0.14 8.24 -2.88
N VAL A 75 -0.16 7.12 -3.53
CA VAL A 75 0.61 5.88 -3.44
C VAL A 75 1.38 5.71 -4.74
N LEU A 76 2.70 5.75 -4.67
CA LEU A 76 3.56 5.68 -5.85
C LEU A 76 3.50 4.31 -6.53
N ASN A 77 3.26 3.25 -5.75
CA ASN A 77 3.34 1.84 -6.16
C ASN A 77 4.76 1.42 -6.62
N SER A 78 5.65 2.37 -6.77
CA SER A 78 7.10 2.26 -6.93
C SER A 78 7.69 3.67 -6.99
N VAL A 79 8.89 3.90 -6.45
CA VAL A 79 9.59 5.19 -6.51
C VAL A 79 9.80 5.71 -7.93
N VAL A 80 9.89 4.83 -8.94
CA VAL A 80 10.02 5.24 -10.35
C VAL A 80 8.80 5.99 -10.88
N ASN A 81 7.65 5.89 -10.20
CA ASN A 81 6.44 6.63 -10.55
C ASN A 81 6.35 8.01 -9.89
N LEU A 82 7.34 8.42 -9.08
CA LEU A 82 7.34 9.73 -8.45
C LEU A 82 7.05 10.88 -9.42
N PRO A 83 7.65 10.95 -10.63
CA PRO A 83 7.32 12.00 -11.60
C PRO A 83 5.84 12.05 -11.99
N LYS A 84 5.16 10.90 -12.02
CA LYS A 84 3.71 10.85 -12.31
C LYS A 84 2.86 11.38 -11.16
N ALA A 85 3.37 11.32 -9.93
CA ALA A 85 2.67 11.80 -8.74
C ALA A 85 2.82 13.32 -8.53
N VAL A 86 3.90 13.92 -9.02
CA VAL A 86 4.20 15.35 -8.84
C VAL A 86 3.03 16.26 -9.22
N PRO A 87 2.32 16.10 -10.35
CA PRO A 87 1.20 16.97 -10.71
C PRO A 87 0.05 16.96 -9.69
N PHE A 88 -0.14 15.84 -8.97
CA PHE A 88 -1.12 15.75 -7.89
C PHE A 88 -0.54 16.29 -6.57
N ILE A 89 0.64 15.81 -6.16
CA ILE A 89 1.24 16.10 -4.86
C ILE A 89 1.61 17.60 -4.74
N SER A 90 2.14 18.23 -5.79
CA SER A 90 2.60 19.63 -5.77
C SER A 90 1.49 20.67 -5.65
N ARG A 91 0.22 20.25 -5.69
CA ARG A 91 -0.94 21.14 -5.42
C ARG A 91 -1.11 21.44 -3.93
N HIS A 92 -0.45 20.65 -3.05
CA HIS A 92 -0.63 20.73 -1.60
C HIS A 92 0.47 21.57 -0.96
N PRO A 93 0.13 22.52 -0.08
CA PRO A 93 1.09 23.24 0.74
C PRO A 93 1.94 22.34 1.63
N VAL A 94 1.35 21.24 2.15
CA VAL A 94 2.01 20.32 3.07
C VAL A 94 1.98 18.89 2.52
N ILE A 95 3.15 18.25 2.50
CA ILE A 95 3.37 16.89 2.02
C ILE A 95 4.03 16.06 3.13
N HIS A 96 3.38 15.01 3.61
CA HIS A 96 3.99 14.04 4.52
C HIS A 96 4.49 12.84 3.71
N ALA A 97 5.81 12.63 3.66
CA ALA A 97 6.43 11.53 2.92
C ALA A 97 6.70 10.32 3.82
N PHE A 98 6.06 9.18 3.51
CA PHE A 98 6.21 7.89 4.17
C PHE A 98 6.91 6.90 3.22
N PHE A 99 8.19 7.14 2.93
CA PHE A 99 9.01 6.31 2.04
C PHE A 99 9.89 5.35 2.84
N ASP A 100 10.34 4.27 2.23
CA ASP A 100 11.13 3.23 2.91
C ASP A 100 12.39 3.80 3.59
N ASN A 101 12.82 3.17 4.68
CA ASN A 101 14.04 3.52 5.43
C ASN A 101 15.32 2.97 4.75
N ASP A 102 15.35 3.01 3.43
CA ASP A 102 16.50 2.60 2.63
C ASP A 102 17.03 3.75 1.76
N GLU A 103 18.01 3.47 0.90
CA GLU A 103 18.63 4.49 0.04
C GLU A 103 17.64 4.98 -1.03
N ALA A 104 16.80 4.09 -1.57
CA ALA A 104 15.81 4.47 -2.58
C ALA A 104 14.76 5.43 -2.01
N GLY A 105 14.26 5.16 -0.79
CA GLY A 105 13.32 6.03 -0.10
C GLY A 105 13.94 7.38 0.29
N ARG A 106 15.22 7.40 0.73
CA ARG A 106 15.95 8.67 0.98
C ARG A 106 16.08 9.50 -0.29
N LYS A 107 16.46 8.86 -1.40
CA LYS A 107 16.56 9.53 -2.69
C LYS A 107 15.21 10.05 -3.17
N ALA A 108 14.15 9.26 -3.03
CA ALA A 108 12.79 9.66 -3.41
C ALA A 108 12.31 10.88 -2.59
N THR A 109 12.63 10.94 -1.28
CA THR A 109 12.33 12.12 -0.44
C THR A 109 13.08 13.36 -0.93
N ALA A 110 14.37 13.24 -1.23
CA ALA A 110 15.17 14.35 -1.76
C ALA A 110 14.65 14.82 -3.13
N ASP A 111 14.29 13.88 -4.01
CA ASP A 111 13.70 14.20 -5.30
C ASP A 111 12.33 14.88 -5.16
N LEU A 112 11.49 14.45 -4.19
CA LEU A 112 10.19 15.06 -3.90
C LEU A 112 10.34 16.51 -3.45
N ILE A 113 11.31 16.81 -2.53
CA ILE A 113 11.62 18.18 -2.09
C ILE A 113 12.01 19.04 -3.29
N ARG A 114 12.86 18.54 -4.16
CA ARG A 114 13.35 19.27 -5.34
C ARG A 114 12.22 19.51 -6.36
N LEU A 115 11.30 18.55 -6.53
CA LEU A 115 10.21 18.60 -7.50
C LEU A 115 8.99 19.41 -7.01
N CYS A 116 8.86 19.61 -5.69
CA CYS A 116 7.75 20.35 -5.07
C CYS A 116 8.29 21.56 -4.27
N PRO A 117 9.01 22.53 -4.89
CA PRO A 117 9.72 23.59 -4.17
C PRO A 117 8.80 24.61 -3.48
N ARG A 118 7.51 24.55 -3.72
CA ARG A 118 6.49 25.42 -3.09
C ARG A 118 5.74 24.75 -1.95
N SER A 119 6.04 23.48 -1.68
CA SER A 119 5.41 22.70 -0.64
C SER A 119 6.38 22.45 0.51
N GLU A 120 5.89 22.42 1.73
CA GLU A 120 6.61 21.91 2.88
C GLU A 120 6.60 20.38 2.84
N VAL A 121 7.75 19.75 2.63
CA VAL A 121 7.88 18.29 2.64
C VAL A 121 8.39 17.82 3.99
N ILE A 122 7.56 17.07 4.71
CA ILE A 122 7.84 16.53 6.02
C ILE A 122 8.15 15.04 5.90
N ASP A 123 9.38 14.68 6.19
CA ASP A 123 9.84 13.29 6.19
C ASP A 123 9.32 12.56 7.43
N GLN A 124 8.48 11.55 7.23
CA GLN A 124 7.81 10.81 8.30
C GLN A 124 8.55 9.52 8.73
N ARG A 125 9.77 9.26 8.22
CA ARG A 125 10.54 8.06 8.58
C ARG A 125 10.86 7.96 10.08
N HIS A 126 10.84 9.07 10.81
CA HIS A 126 10.97 9.06 12.27
C HIS A 126 9.83 8.32 12.96
N PHE A 127 8.61 8.26 12.36
CA PHE A 127 7.44 7.59 12.89
C PHE A 127 7.62 6.06 12.97
N TYR A 128 8.36 5.47 12.04
CA TYR A 128 8.68 4.03 12.00
C TYR A 128 10.19 3.77 12.09
N ARG A 129 10.89 4.57 12.91
CA ARG A 129 12.33 4.41 13.16
C ARG A 129 12.63 2.98 13.63
N GLY A 130 13.66 2.36 13.06
CA GLY A 130 14.07 0.98 13.37
C GLY A 130 13.33 -0.09 12.55
N HIS A 131 12.38 0.31 11.73
CA HIS A 131 11.67 -0.54 10.80
C HIS A 131 11.94 -0.11 9.36
N LYS A 132 11.85 -1.06 8.43
CA LYS A 132 12.08 -0.79 7.02
C LYS A 132 11.06 0.21 6.47
N ASP A 133 9.81 -0.02 6.78
CA ASP A 133 8.67 0.73 6.25
C ASP A 133 7.51 0.73 7.27
N VAL A 134 6.40 1.39 6.94
CA VAL A 134 5.21 1.48 7.80
C VAL A 134 4.56 0.11 8.02
N ASN A 135 4.60 -0.77 7.03
CA ASN A 135 4.02 -2.10 7.15
C ASN A 135 4.84 -2.99 8.10
N ASP A 136 6.17 -2.91 8.04
CA ASP A 136 7.06 -3.61 8.98
C ASP A 136 6.83 -3.12 10.43
N TYR A 137 6.65 -1.82 10.62
CA TYR A 137 6.30 -1.23 11.90
C TYR A 137 4.94 -1.73 12.42
N LEU A 138 3.90 -1.78 11.58
CA LEU A 138 2.60 -2.34 11.96
C LEU A 138 2.71 -3.79 12.40
N ILE A 139 3.48 -4.62 11.69
CA ILE A 139 3.70 -6.03 12.02
C ILE A 139 4.36 -6.16 13.41
N ALA A 140 5.34 -5.32 13.72
CA ALA A 140 5.98 -5.29 15.03
C ALA A 140 4.97 -4.91 16.14
N CYS A 141 4.16 -3.87 15.92
CA CYS A 141 3.12 -3.46 16.86
C CYS A 141 2.10 -4.59 17.15
N ILE A 142 1.70 -5.33 16.12
CA ILE A 142 0.77 -6.46 16.27
C ILE A 142 1.39 -7.59 17.09
N LYS A 143 2.67 -7.92 16.84
CA LYS A 143 3.40 -8.95 17.61
C LYS A 143 3.53 -8.56 19.07
N ASP A 144 3.97 -7.35 19.36
CA ASP A 144 4.10 -6.83 20.71
C ASP A 144 2.75 -6.83 21.49
N HIS A 145 1.68 -6.53 20.76
CA HIS A 145 0.33 -6.56 21.37
C HIS A 145 -0.12 -7.99 21.64
N ALA A 146 0.13 -8.92 20.73
CA ALA A 146 -0.22 -10.33 20.90
C ALA A 146 0.54 -10.99 22.08
N GLU A 147 1.81 -10.64 22.28
CA GLU A 147 2.63 -11.14 23.40
C GLU A 147 2.16 -10.61 24.76
N LYS A 148 1.54 -9.44 24.81
CA LYS A 148 1.02 -8.80 26.04
C LYS A 148 -0.39 -9.25 26.43
N LEU A 149 -1.10 -9.97 25.54
CA LEU A 149 -2.43 -10.51 25.84
C LEU A 149 -2.30 -11.78 26.70
N PRO A 150 -2.94 -11.85 27.89
CA PRO A 150 -2.93 -13.07 28.71
C PRO A 150 -3.63 -14.21 27.97
N ALA A 151 -3.07 -15.42 28.07
CA ALA A 151 -3.48 -16.63 27.35
C ALA A 151 -4.95 -17.09 27.56
N THR A 152 -5.71 -16.41 28.39
CA THR A 152 -7.08 -16.79 28.81
C THR A 152 -8.19 -16.31 27.85
N LYS A 153 -7.89 -15.51 26.82
CA LYS A 153 -8.92 -15.03 25.86
C LYS A 153 -8.96 -15.74 24.51
N SER A 154 -8.09 -16.73 24.28
CA SER A 154 -7.90 -17.32 22.94
C SER A 154 -9.09 -18.12 22.40
N ALA A 155 -9.95 -18.70 23.25
CA ALA A 155 -11.03 -19.60 22.80
C ALA A 155 -12.27 -18.85 22.23
N SER A 156 -12.61 -17.68 22.77
CA SER A 156 -13.77 -16.90 22.29
C SER A 156 -13.42 -16.03 21.06
N GLU A 157 -12.19 -15.51 20.99
CA GLU A 157 -11.73 -14.72 19.85
C GLU A 157 -11.40 -15.58 18.62
N THR A 158 -10.89 -16.80 18.85
CA THR A 158 -10.72 -17.79 17.77
C THR A 158 -12.07 -18.14 17.14
N LYS A 159 -13.12 -18.24 17.93
CA LYS A 159 -14.50 -18.49 17.45
C LYS A 159 -15.07 -17.30 16.66
N ALA A 160 -14.79 -16.05 17.10
CA ALA A 160 -15.19 -14.83 16.41
C ALA A 160 -14.41 -14.64 15.09
N LEU A 161 -13.11 -14.88 15.08
CA LEU A 161 -12.27 -14.86 13.86
C LEU A 161 -12.67 -15.98 12.88
N GLN A 162 -13.04 -17.16 13.39
CA GLN A 162 -13.56 -18.26 12.56
C GLN A 162 -14.93 -17.91 11.97
N ALA A 163 -15.80 -17.23 12.71
CA ALA A 163 -17.09 -16.75 12.21
C ALA A 163 -16.93 -15.65 11.15
N VAL A 164 -16.01 -14.71 11.33
CA VAL A 164 -15.63 -13.70 10.32
C VAL A 164 -15.04 -14.36 9.08
N ARG A 165 -14.20 -15.37 9.23
CA ARG A 165 -13.61 -16.12 8.12
C ARG A 165 -14.69 -16.93 7.34
N ASN A 166 -15.70 -17.45 8.01
CA ASN A 166 -16.81 -18.17 7.37
C ASN A 166 -17.82 -17.23 6.69
N ASN A 167 -17.95 -15.97 7.16
CA ASN A 167 -18.79 -14.94 6.53
C ASN A 167 -18.12 -14.20 5.38
N LEU A 168 -16.79 -14.35 5.19
CA LEU A 168 -16.03 -13.85 4.05
C LEU A 168 -16.00 -14.84 2.87
N GLN A 169 -17.01 -15.70 2.73
CA GLN A 169 -17.21 -16.38 1.46
C GLN A 169 -17.57 -15.32 0.40
N PRO A 170 -16.83 -15.22 -0.71
CA PRO A 170 -17.08 -14.20 -1.70
C PRO A 170 -18.48 -14.36 -2.28
N SER A 171 -19.29 -13.31 -2.18
CA SER A 171 -20.50 -13.18 -2.99
C SER A 171 -20.08 -13.33 -4.46
N LYS A 172 -20.87 -14.10 -5.22
CA LYS A 172 -20.67 -14.33 -6.66
C LYS A 172 -20.88 -13.03 -7.44
N SER A 173 -19.89 -12.13 -7.51
CA SER A 173 -19.88 -11.06 -8.50
C SER A 173 -18.52 -10.35 -8.50
N GLU A 174 -17.96 -10.28 -9.69
CA GLU A 174 -16.73 -9.67 -10.17
C GLU A 174 -15.52 -10.59 -10.27
N THR A 175 -15.54 -11.43 -11.30
CA THR A 175 -14.36 -12.09 -11.82
C THR A 175 -13.65 -11.13 -12.79
N ALA A 176 -12.69 -10.35 -12.32
CA ALA A 176 -11.80 -9.63 -13.23
C ALA A 176 -10.80 -10.65 -13.78
N THR A 177 -10.96 -11.02 -15.04
CA THR A 177 -9.99 -11.85 -15.77
C THR A 177 -8.80 -10.97 -16.15
N ILE A 178 -7.67 -11.14 -15.47
CA ILE A 178 -6.41 -10.43 -15.79
C ILE A 178 -5.59 -11.36 -16.69
N GLU A 179 -5.41 -11.00 -17.95
CA GLU A 179 -4.48 -11.72 -18.83
C GLU A 179 -3.03 -11.54 -18.33
N PRO A 180 -2.20 -12.61 -18.33
CA PRO A 180 -0.80 -12.52 -17.93
C PRO A 180 -0.01 -11.66 -18.92
N PRO A 181 1.02 -10.91 -18.45
CA PRO A 181 1.88 -10.13 -19.34
C PRO A 181 2.61 -11.05 -20.33
N ARG A 182 2.50 -10.77 -21.62
CA ARG A 182 3.24 -11.46 -22.67
C ARG A 182 4.74 -11.32 -22.43
N ARG A 183 5.43 -12.42 -22.20
CA ARG A 183 6.89 -12.46 -22.21
C ARG A 183 7.36 -12.04 -23.60
N LYS A 184 8.07 -10.92 -23.71
CA LYS A 184 8.83 -10.59 -24.93
C LYS A 184 9.91 -11.65 -25.07
N GLY A 185 9.77 -12.50 -26.08
CA GLY A 185 10.79 -13.48 -26.44
C GLY A 185 12.08 -12.74 -26.81
N VAL A 186 13.17 -13.10 -26.16
CA VAL A 186 14.50 -12.74 -26.59
C VAL A 186 14.75 -13.55 -27.85
N LYS A 187 14.87 -12.89 -29.01
CA LYS A 187 15.43 -13.50 -30.21
C LYS A 187 16.95 -13.55 -30.02
N ILE A 188 17.49 -14.78 -30.06
CA ILE A 188 18.91 -15.05 -30.27
C ILE A 188 19.27 -14.71 -31.71
#